data_c56e6e5e3e2eaa3182b5adddedee0dc5
#
_entry.id   c56e6e5e3e2eaa3182b5adddedee0dc5
#
_cell.length_a   1.000
_cell.length_b   1.000
_cell.length_c   1.000
_cell.angle_alpha   90.00
_cell.angle_beta   90.00
_cell.angle_gamma   90.00
#
_symmetry.space_group_name_H-M   'P 1'
#
loop_
_entity.id
_entity.type
_entity.pdbx_description
1 polymer ?
#
loop_
_entity_poly.entity_id
_entity_poly.type
_entity_poly.pdbx_seq_one_letter_code
_entity_poly.pdbx_strand_id
1 'polypeptide(L)'
;MSCGIMDQFISVLGRRDHALFLDARSLAYRHVPVPANIRVVATDTGTRRDLQSSAFNDRVAETRRAAELLGVPQLRDVPPGEFEARGAA
;
A
#
# COMPACT_ATOMS: atom_id res chain seq x y z
N MET A 1 6.29 -11.79 11.61
CA MET A 1 5.87 -11.58 10.21
C MET A 1 5.36 -10.16 10.02
N SER A 2 5.83 -9.49 9.00
CA SER A 2 5.34 -8.15 8.67
C SER A 2 4.25 -8.25 7.61
N CYS A 3 3.09 -7.65 7.86
CA CYS A 3 2.02 -7.56 6.88
C CYS A 3 1.28 -6.23 7.05
N GLY A 4 0.59 -5.81 5.98
CA GLY A 4 -0.21 -4.61 6.01
C GLY A 4 -1.58 -4.85 6.63
N ILE A 5 -2.38 -3.80 6.65
CA ILE A 5 -3.71 -3.80 7.26
C ILE A 5 -4.84 -3.83 6.24
N MET A 6 -4.51 -3.84 4.94
CA MET A 6 -5.49 -3.70 3.86
C MET A 6 -6.57 -4.76 3.90
N ASP A 7 -6.18 -6.03 4.00
CA ASP A 7 -7.13 -7.14 3.93
C ASP A 7 -8.07 -7.15 5.12
N GLN A 8 -7.56 -6.86 6.31
CA GLN A 8 -8.36 -6.79 7.52
C GLN A 8 -9.38 -5.65 7.42
N PHE A 9 -8.95 -4.47 6.95
CA PHE A 9 -9.86 -3.34 6.81
C PHE A 9 -10.96 -3.61 5.80
N ILE A 10 -10.62 -4.13 4.63
CA ILE A 10 -11.66 -4.39 3.62
C ILE A 10 -12.61 -5.50 4.03
N SER A 11 -12.14 -6.50 4.77
CA SER A 11 -12.99 -7.60 5.24
C SER A 11 -14.05 -7.12 6.23
N VAL A 12 -13.72 -6.13 7.05
CA VAL A 12 -14.63 -5.60 8.06
C VAL A 12 -15.47 -4.43 7.54
N LEU A 13 -14.87 -3.53 6.77
CA LEU A 13 -15.46 -2.27 6.37
C LEU A 13 -15.89 -2.22 4.90
N GLY A 14 -15.67 -3.30 4.14
CA GLY A 14 -16.06 -3.37 2.75
C GLY A 14 -17.55 -3.13 2.56
N ARG A 15 -17.90 -2.47 1.47
CA ARG A 15 -19.29 -2.14 1.12
C ARG A 15 -19.52 -2.45 -0.34
N ARG A 16 -20.67 -3.05 -0.63
CA ARG A 16 -21.03 -3.41 -1.99
C ARG A 16 -20.99 -2.20 -2.92
N ASP A 17 -20.43 -2.40 -4.12
CA ASP A 17 -20.34 -1.39 -5.18
C ASP A 17 -19.53 -0.15 -4.79
N HIS A 18 -18.68 -0.28 -3.76
CA HIS A 18 -17.82 0.79 -3.29
C HIS A 18 -16.38 0.30 -3.15
N ALA A 19 -15.44 1.17 -3.44
CA ALA A 19 -14.05 0.99 -3.07
C ALA A 19 -13.80 1.61 -1.71
N LEU A 20 -12.91 1.03 -0.93
CA LEU A 20 -12.51 1.57 0.35
C LEU A 20 -11.22 2.38 0.17
N PHE A 21 -11.31 3.68 0.42
CA PHE A 21 -10.14 4.55 0.44
C PHE A 21 -9.62 4.61 1.88
N LEU A 22 -8.41 4.13 2.11
CA LEU A 22 -7.82 4.03 3.43
C LEU A 22 -6.50 4.77 3.48
N ASP A 23 -6.36 5.68 4.46
CA ASP A 23 -5.06 6.26 4.78
C ASP A 23 -4.36 5.34 5.81
N ALA A 24 -3.30 4.69 5.37
CA ALA A 24 -2.60 3.70 6.21
C ALA A 24 -1.90 4.33 7.41
N ARG A 25 -1.64 5.65 7.39
CA ARG A 25 -1.01 6.33 8.52
C ARG A 25 -2.03 6.70 9.60
N SER A 26 -3.08 7.42 9.21
CA SER A 26 -4.08 7.91 10.15
C SER A 26 -5.18 6.90 10.45
N LEU A 27 -5.32 5.87 9.59
CA LEU A 27 -6.40 4.89 9.58
C LEU A 27 -7.77 5.51 9.26
N ALA A 28 -7.79 6.75 8.78
CA ALA A 28 -9.01 7.35 8.28
C ALA A 28 -9.42 6.67 6.97
N TYR A 29 -10.72 6.46 6.81
CA TYR A 29 -11.21 5.77 5.61
C TYR A 29 -12.49 6.41 5.12
N ARG A 30 -12.80 6.13 3.85
CA ARG A 30 -14.10 6.50 3.25
C ARG A 30 -14.46 5.52 2.16
N HIS A 31 -15.75 5.42 1.89
CA HIS A 31 -16.26 4.58 0.81
C HIS A 31 -16.41 5.44 -0.44
N VAL A 32 -15.87 4.96 -1.56
CA VAL A 32 -15.93 5.65 -2.85
C VAL A 32 -16.81 4.82 -3.78
N PRO A 33 -17.92 5.37 -4.28
CA PRO A 33 -18.78 4.62 -5.20
C PRO A 33 -18.03 4.21 -6.47
N VAL A 34 -18.22 2.97 -6.90
CA VAL A 34 -17.67 2.48 -8.16
C VAL A 34 -18.76 2.69 -9.22
N PRO A 35 -18.49 3.49 -10.28
CA PRO A 35 -19.48 3.74 -11.32
C PRO A 35 -19.93 2.45 -12.02
N ALA A 36 -21.19 2.40 -12.41
CA ALA A 36 -21.77 1.21 -13.05
C ALA A 36 -21.12 0.86 -14.39
N ASN A 37 -20.46 1.83 -15.05
CA ASN A 37 -19.79 1.61 -16.32
C ASN A 37 -18.34 1.13 -16.18
N ILE A 38 -17.89 0.89 -14.95
CA ILE A 38 -16.55 0.38 -14.68
C ILE A 38 -16.65 -1.05 -14.16
N ARG A 39 -15.77 -1.90 -14.63
CA ARG A 39 -15.66 -3.27 -14.14
C ARG A 39 -14.25 -3.52 -13.61
N VAL A 40 -14.19 -4.22 -12.50
CA VAL A 40 -12.92 -4.66 -11.91
C VAL A 40 -12.72 -6.11 -12.27
N VAL A 41 -11.59 -6.43 -12.88
CA VAL A 41 -11.26 -7.80 -13.30
C VAL A 41 -10.06 -8.26 -12.48
N ALA A 42 -10.23 -9.36 -11.75
CA ALA A 42 -9.15 -9.98 -11.00
C ALA A 42 -8.70 -11.23 -11.75
N THR A 43 -7.39 -11.31 -12.05
CA THR A 43 -6.82 -12.43 -12.77
C THR A 43 -5.84 -13.16 -11.89
N ASP A 44 -6.08 -14.44 -11.67
CA ASP A 44 -5.16 -15.28 -10.90
C ASP A 44 -3.99 -15.68 -11.82
N THR A 45 -2.78 -15.32 -11.42
CA THR A 45 -1.58 -15.68 -12.20
C THR A 45 -1.14 -17.13 -11.99
N GLY A 46 -1.78 -17.84 -11.05
CA GLY A 46 -1.39 -19.21 -10.70
C GLY A 46 -0.18 -19.27 -9.77
N THR A 47 0.41 -18.14 -9.42
CA THR A 47 1.54 -18.10 -8.50
C THR A 47 1.05 -17.93 -7.07
N ARG A 48 1.51 -18.79 -6.18
CA ARG A 48 1.19 -18.70 -4.76
C ARG A 48 2.23 -17.86 -4.05
N ARG A 49 1.78 -17.08 -3.07
CA ARG A 49 2.67 -16.27 -2.26
C ARG A 49 2.38 -16.50 -0.78
N ASP A 50 3.44 -16.74 -0.02
CA ASP A 50 3.36 -16.89 1.42
C ASP A 50 3.62 -15.52 2.06
N LEU A 51 2.72 -15.08 2.96
CA LEU A 51 2.90 -13.82 3.69
C LEU A 51 4.14 -13.84 4.58
N GLN A 52 4.64 -15.03 4.91
CA GLN A 52 5.86 -15.18 5.71
C GLN A 52 7.12 -15.26 4.86
N SER A 53 7.01 -15.06 3.55
CA SER A 53 8.17 -15.15 2.68
C SER A 53 9.21 -14.08 3.03
N SER A 54 10.47 -14.43 2.89
CA SER A 54 11.57 -13.49 3.11
C SER A 54 11.50 -12.31 2.14
N ALA A 55 10.97 -12.52 0.94
CA ALA A 55 10.84 -11.45 -0.05
C ALA A 55 9.94 -10.32 0.44
N PHE A 56 8.82 -10.63 1.12
CA PHE A 56 7.97 -9.59 1.70
C PHE A 56 8.72 -8.80 2.78
N ASN A 57 9.40 -9.51 3.68
CA ASN A 57 10.17 -8.87 4.74
C ASN A 57 11.32 -8.04 4.17
N ASP A 58 11.94 -8.49 3.08
CA ASP A 58 12.98 -7.73 2.39
C ASP A 58 12.43 -6.40 1.86
N ARG A 59 11.22 -6.39 1.29
CA ARG A 59 10.60 -5.15 0.81
C ARG A 59 10.35 -4.18 1.96
N VAL A 60 9.91 -4.67 3.11
CA VAL A 60 9.71 -3.84 4.29
C VAL A 60 11.02 -3.22 4.74
N ALA A 61 12.10 -4.02 4.81
CA ALA A 61 13.41 -3.54 5.21
C ALA A 61 13.96 -2.49 4.23
N GLU A 62 13.80 -2.72 2.93
CA GLU A 62 14.23 -1.78 1.90
C GLU A 62 13.50 -0.44 2.00
N THR A 63 12.19 -0.49 2.26
CA THR A 63 11.39 0.73 2.43
C THR A 63 11.87 1.54 3.62
N ARG A 64 12.16 0.88 4.72
CA ARG A 64 12.71 1.55 5.91
C ARG A 64 14.08 2.14 5.64
N ARG A 65 14.92 1.41 4.93
CA ARG A 65 16.25 1.89 4.58
C ARG A 65 16.19 3.13 3.68
N ALA A 66 15.30 3.10 2.69
CA ALA A 66 15.10 4.26 1.81
C ALA A 66 14.64 5.49 2.61
N ALA A 67 13.71 5.31 3.55
CA ALA A 67 13.25 6.41 4.40
C ALA A 67 14.38 6.96 5.26
N GLU A 68 15.24 6.11 5.82
CA GLU A 68 16.42 6.54 6.59
C GLU A 68 17.38 7.35 5.73
N LEU A 69 17.67 6.88 4.50
CA LEU A 69 18.56 7.58 3.59
C LEU A 69 18.05 8.96 3.19
N LEU A 70 16.72 9.11 3.11
CA LEU A 70 16.09 10.39 2.78
C LEU A 70 15.82 11.25 4.02
N GLY A 71 16.06 10.72 5.22
CA GLY A 71 15.92 11.46 6.46
C GLY A 71 14.48 11.74 6.86
N VAL A 72 13.55 10.85 6.50
CA VAL A 72 12.13 11.00 6.83
C VAL A 72 11.62 9.77 7.59
N PRO A 73 10.56 9.91 8.41
CA PRO A 73 9.98 8.77 9.11
C PRO A 73 9.36 7.73 8.17
N GLN A 74 8.76 8.18 7.06
CA GLN A 74 8.12 7.33 6.07
C GLN A 74 8.32 7.93 4.69
N LEU A 75 8.37 7.08 3.65
CA LEU A 75 8.59 7.55 2.28
C LEU A 75 7.51 8.52 1.80
N ARG A 76 6.27 8.38 2.26
CA ARG A 76 5.20 9.31 1.89
C ARG A 76 5.46 10.76 2.34
N ASP A 77 6.39 10.95 3.26
CA ASP A 77 6.76 12.27 3.76
C ASP A 77 7.69 13.03 2.80
N VAL A 78 8.17 12.37 1.75
CA VAL A 78 9.07 12.97 0.76
C VAL A 78 8.22 13.65 -0.33
N PRO A 79 8.32 14.99 -0.49
CA PRO A 79 7.66 15.67 -1.60
C PRO A 79 8.21 15.19 -2.95
N PRO A 80 7.40 15.16 -4.03
CA PRO A 80 7.87 14.69 -5.32
C PRO A 80 9.11 15.42 -5.83
N GLY A 81 9.19 16.74 -5.66
CA GLY A 81 10.34 17.52 -6.10
C GLY A 81 11.62 17.14 -5.35
N GLU A 82 11.52 16.87 -4.05
CA GLU A 82 12.67 16.43 -3.27
C GLU A 82 13.13 15.05 -3.69
N PHE A 83 12.19 14.16 -3.99
CA PHE A 83 12.51 12.83 -4.50
C PHE A 83 13.27 12.91 -5.82
N GLU A 84 12.81 13.76 -6.75
CA GLU A 84 13.49 13.95 -8.04
C GLU A 84 14.92 14.48 -7.84
N ALA A 85 15.12 15.40 -6.90
CA ALA A 85 16.43 15.98 -6.65
C ALA A 85 17.40 15.01 -5.97
N ARG A 86 16.91 14.10 -5.13
CA ARG A 86 17.74 13.24 -4.27
C ARG A 86 17.69 11.76 -4.60
N GLY A 87 16.64 11.33 -5.28
CA GLY A 87 16.40 9.90 -5.51
C GLY A 87 17.42 9.23 -6.42
N ALA A 88 18.13 9.99 -7.24
CA ALA A 88 19.14 9.49 -8.14
C ALA A 88 20.55 9.44 -7.52
N ALA A 89 20.69 9.95 -6.31
CA ALA A 89 21.99 10.04 -5.63
C ALA A 89 22.46 8.70 -5.03
#